data_2cd7beab83452fe9b8bc3c1ad359ada1
#
_entry.id   2cd7beab83452fe9b8bc3c1ad359ada1
#
_cell.length_a   1.000
_cell.length_b   1.000
_cell.length_c   1.000
_cell.angle_alpha   90.00
_cell.angle_beta   90.00
_cell.angle_gamma   90.00
#
_symmetry.space_group_name_H-M   'P 1'
#
loop_
_entity.id
_entity.type
_entity.pdbx_description
1 polymer ?
#
loop_
_entity_poly.entity_id
_entity_poly.type
_entity_poly.pdbx_seq_one_letter_code
_entity_poly.pdbx_strand_id
1 'polypeptide(L)'
;NRSIANGSGREVQPFRTLRGYMSGILEGIRIVDVSRILAGPYATQMLADLGAEVIKIEAPWGDDTRQWGPPFTTGFDGKKVAAYFLSCNRGKEIVNFDLKREAQDVRALIETADVVVENFRPGTLERLLGPLPSNVILCSISAYGATGPRRDEPGYDVALQARSGIMGITGEAGAAPVKVGVAWIDVITGLNAGNAILAALFHKEKTGEAMRIDLS
;
A
#
# COMPACT_ATOMS: atom_id res chain seq x y z
N ASN A 1 -21.36 -12.29 4.28
CA ASN A 1 -20.47 -13.30 4.88
C ASN A 1 -19.98 -14.25 3.78
N ARG A 2 -18.84 -13.98 3.19
CA ARG A 2 -18.12 -14.93 2.35
C ARG A 2 -16.85 -15.30 3.10
N SER A 3 -16.80 -16.48 3.72
CA SER A 3 -15.57 -17.06 4.26
C SER A 3 -14.69 -17.49 3.08
N ILE A 4 -13.43 -17.08 3.10
CA ILE A 4 -12.43 -17.54 2.14
C ILE A 4 -11.66 -18.67 2.84
N ALA A 5 -11.90 -19.92 2.41
CA ALA A 5 -11.07 -21.04 2.81
C ALA A 5 -9.89 -21.14 1.82
N ASN A 6 -8.65 -21.11 2.32
CA ASN A 6 -7.50 -21.42 1.50
C ASN A 6 -7.34 -22.93 1.32
N GLY A 7 -6.65 -23.37 0.25
CA GLY A 7 -6.41 -24.78 -0.07
C GLY A 7 -5.63 -25.59 0.98
N SER A 8 -5.18 -24.96 2.07
CA SER A 8 -4.50 -25.57 3.22
C SER A 8 -5.40 -25.79 4.44
N GLY A 9 -6.71 -25.48 4.34
CA GLY A 9 -7.68 -25.70 5.42
C GLY A 9 -7.49 -24.79 6.64
N ARG A 10 -6.71 -23.72 6.54
CA ARG A 10 -6.61 -22.71 7.60
C ARG A 10 -7.71 -21.68 7.41
N GLU A 11 -8.66 -21.70 8.31
CA GLU A 11 -9.68 -20.67 8.44
C GLU A 11 -9.00 -19.35 8.82
N VAL A 12 -9.04 -18.36 7.92
CA VAL A 12 -8.59 -17.00 8.24
C VAL A 12 -9.67 -16.43 9.15
N GLN A 13 -9.41 -16.39 10.45
CA GLN A 13 -10.29 -15.74 11.43
C GLN A 13 -10.28 -14.24 11.13
N PRO A 14 -11.40 -13.63 10.79
CA PRO A 14 -11.45 -12.20 10.59
C PRO A 14 -11.13 -11.53 11.94
N PHE A 15 -10.09 -10.69 11.96
CA PHE A 15 -9.88 -9.77 13.07
C PHE A 15 -11.17 -8.97 13.25
N ARG A 16 -11.85 -9.15 14.39
CA ARG A 16 -12.99 -8.31 14.76
C ARG A 16 -12.47 -6.88 14.91
N THR A 17 -12.48 -6.13 13.81
CA THR A 17 -12.42 -4.68 13.89
C THR A 17 -13.59 -4.23 14.76
N LEU A 18 -13.36 -3.23 15.60
CA LEU A 18 -14.40 -2.47 16.30
C LEU A 18 -15.26 -1.70 15.27
N ARG A 19 -15.81 -2.40 14.27
CA ARG A 19 -16.79 -1.92 13.31
C ARG A 19 -18.18 -1.96 13.97
N GLY A 20 -18.37 -1.07 14.90
CA GLY A 20 -19.70 -0.77 15.36
C GLY A 20 -19.81 0.74 15.39
N TYR A 21 -20.50 1.31 14.42
CA TYR A 21 -21.30 2.52 14.50
C TYR A 21 -21.29 3.48 13.29
N MET A 22 -20.48 3.26 12.25
CA MET A 22 -20.69 4.05 11.01
C MET A 22 -20.32 3.18 9.80
N SER A 23 -21.25 2.97 8.89
CA SER A 23 -20.93 2.54 7.53
C SER A 23 -20.02 3.58 6.90
N GLY A 24 -18.77 3.21 6.58
CA GLY A 24 -17.85 4.12 5.92
C GLY A 24 -18.30 4.42 4.49
N ILE A 25 -17.91 5.57 3.95
CA ILE A 25 -18.26 5.96 2.57
C ILE A 25 -17.70 5.00 1.52
N LEU A 26 -16.69 4.17 1.88
CA LEU A 26 -16.11 3.12 1.04
C LEU A 26 -16.54 1.70 1.49
N GLU A 27 -17.64 1.57 2.23
CA GLU A 27 -18.17 0.25 2.58
C GLU A 27 -18.47 -0.57 1.33
N GLY A 28 -18.00 -1.83 1.31
CA GLY A 28 -18.15 -2.73 0.16
C GLY A 28 -16.98 -2.67 -0.83
N ILE A 29 -16.10 -1.68 -0.74
CA ILE A 29 -14.87 -1.61 -1.54
C ILE A 29 -13.79 -2.46 -0.88
N ARG A 30 -13.22 -3.38 -1.65
CA ARG A 30 -12.11 -4.25 -1.22
C ARG A 30 -10.80 -3.84 -1.89
N ILE A 31 -9.76 -3.65 -1.09
CA ILE A 31 -8.41 -3.24 -1.52
C ILE A 31 -7.42 -4.33 -1.11
N VAL A 32 -6.65 -4.83 -2.07
CA VAL A 32 -5.50 -5.69 -1.80
C VAL A 32 -4.24 -4.82 -1.85
N ASP A 33 -3.59 -4.69 -0.70
CA ASP A 33 -2.38 -3.90 -0.50
C ASP A 33 -1.16 -4.82 -0.48
N VAL A 34 -0.43 -4.90 -1.60
CA VAL A 34 0.84 -5.63 -1.70
C VAL A 34 2.04 -4.68 -1.57
N SER A 35 1.79 -3.42 -1.24
CA SER A 35 2.84 -2.42 -1.04
C SER A 35 3.51 -2.56 0.33
N ARG A 36 4.66 -1.94 0.49
CA ARG A 36 5.44 -1.93 1.73
C ARG A 36 6.00 -0.53 2.02
N ILE A 37 6.58 -0.39 3.19
CA ILE A 37 7.22 0.81 3.72
C ILE A 37 6.19 1.87 4.07
N LEU A 38 5.99 2.93 3.24
CA LEU A 38 5.16 4.06 3.64
C LEU A 38 4.15 4.52 2.59
N ALA A 39 4.55 4.91 1.39
CA ALA A 39 3.67 5.58 0.43
C ALA A 39 2.36 4.80 0.14
N GLY A 40 2.48 3.55 -0.29
CA GLY A 40 1.33 2.67 -0.52
C GLY A 40 0.55 2.33 0.75
N PRO A 41 1.22 1.87 1.83
CA PRO A 41 0.55 1.60 3.10
C PRO A 41 -0.18 2.80 3.68
N TYR A 42 0.34 4.01 3.55
CA TYR A 42 -0.32 5.23 4.01
C TYR A 42 -1.58 5.54 3.18
N ALA A 43 -1.51 5.39 1.85
CA ALA A 43 -2.68 5.53 0.99
C ALA A 43 -3.80 4.56 1.37
N THR A 44 -3.47 3.27 1.51
CA THR A 44 -4.46 2.23 1.83
C THR A 44 -5.01 2.34 3.24
N GLN A 45 -4.23 2.86 4.19
CA GLN A 45 -4.73 3.19 5.53
C GLN A 45 -5.81 4.28 5.48
N MET A 46 -5.59 5.37 4.72
CA MET A 46 -6.61 6.42 4.58
C MET A 46 -7.91 5.87 3.99
N LEU A 47 -7.81 4.95 3.03
CA LEU A 47 -8.99 4.30 2.46
C LEU A 47 -9.67 3.33 3.45
N ALA A 48 -8.90 2.66 4.31
CA ALA A 48 -9.43 1.87 5.41
C ALA A 48 -10.17 2.75 6.44
N ASP A 49 -9.63 3.94 6.75
CA ASP A 49 -10.29 4.91 7.63
C ASP A 49 -11.62 5.40 7.04
N LEU A 50 -11.75 5.44 5.71
CA LEU A 50 -12.99 5.76 5.01
C LEU A 50 -13.94 4.55 4.88
N GLY A 51 -13.58 3.39 5.40
CA GLY A 51 -14.46 2.20 5.48
C GLY A 51 -14.18 1.10 4.46
N ALA A 52 -13.15 1.23 3.60
CA ALA A 52 -12.74 0.14 2.72
C ALA A 52 -12.23 -1.07 3.50
N GLU A 53 -12.51 -2.27 3.00
CA GLU A 53 -11.88 -3.50 3.47
C GLU A 53 -10.48 -3.59 2.85
N VAL A 54 -9.43 -3.43 3.67
CA VAL A 54 -8.05 -3.47 3.20
C VAL A 54 -7.37 -4.74 3.68
N ILE A 55 -6.96 -5.60 2.74
CA ILE A 55 -6.17 -6.80 3.00
C ILE A 55 -4.73 -6.50 2.61
N LYS A 56 -3.86 -6.36 3.63
CA LYS A 56 -2.42 -6.15 3.41
C LYS A 56 -1.71 -7.49 3.34
N ILE A 57 -1.02 -7.71 2.22
CA ILE A 57 -0.18 -8.89 2.02
C ILE A 57 1.25 -8.55 2.43
N GLU A 58 1.75 -9.24 3.43
CA GLU A 58 3.15 -9.17 3.85
C GLU A 58 3.89 -10.45 3.46
N ALA A 59 5.20 -10.32 3.24
CA ALA A 59 6.06 -11.48 3.13
C ALA A 59 6.03 -12.30 4.44
N PRO A 60 6.44 -13.59 4.44
CA PRO A 60 6.45 -14.41 5.65
C PRO A 60 7.22 -13.84 6.84
N TRP A 61 8.20 -12.98 6.58
CA TRP A 61 8.97 -12.25 7.60
C TRP A 61 8.40 -10.88 7.97
N GLY A 62 7.29 -10.46 7.36
CA GLY A 62 6.62 -9.20 7.61
C GLY A 62 7.11 -8.04 6.74
N ASP A 63 6.55 -6.84 7.00
CA ASP A 63 7.00 -5.57 6.45
C ASP A 63 8.24 -5.09 7.23
N ASP A 64 9.26 -4.58 6.53
CA ASP A 64 10.52 -4.11 7.12
C ASP A 64 10.28 -3.04 8.20
N THR A 65 9.26 -2.22 8.04
CA THR A 65 8.90 -1.14 8.97
C THR A 65 8.47 -1.64 10.35
N ARG A 66 8.16 -2.92 10.50
CA ARG A 66 7.87 -3.52 11.82
C ARG A 66 9.06 -3.43 12.78
N GLN A 67 10.27 -3.31 12.21
CA GLN A 67 11.53 -3.23 12.96
C GLN A 67 12.13 -1.81 12.99
N TRP A 68 11.51 -0.83 12.34
CA TRP A 68 12.02 0.53 12.26
C TRP A 68 11.62 1.37 13.47
N GLY A 69 12.28 1.13 14.59
CA GLY A 69 12.13 1.88 15.85
C GLY A 69 13.47 2.31 16.41
N PRO A 70 13.52 3.02 17.55
CA PRO A 70 12.39 3.38 18.43
C PRO A 70 11.45 4.44 17.83
N PRO A 71 10.22 4.61 18.41
CA PRO A 71 9.66 3.85 19.51
C PRO A 71 9.08 2.51 19.08
N PHE A 72 9.00 1.58 20.04
CA PHE A 72 8.34 0.29 19.87
C PHE A 72 7.24 0.12 20.91
N THR A 73 6.25 -0.69 20.56
CA THR A 73 5.19 -1.14 21.50
C THR A 73 5.00 -2.64 21.36
N THR A 74 4.15 -3.21 22.20
CA THR A 74 3.73 -4.61 22.11
C THR A 74 2.43 -4.67 21.31
N GLY A 75 2.43 -5.46 20.24
CA GLY A 75 1.22 -5.74 19.45
C GLY A 75 0.24 -6.65 20.20
N PHE A 76 -0.96 -6.82 19.64
CA PHE A 76 -1.98 -7.72 20.22
C PHE A 76 -1.54 -9.19 20.28
N ASP A 77 -0.61 -9.59 19.42
CA ASP A 77 0.01 -10.91 19.39
C ASP A 77 1.16 -11.09 20.41
N GLY A 78 1.39 -10.06 21.24
CA GLY A 78 2.48 -10.04 22.24
C GLY A 78 3.87 -9.73 21.64
N LYS A 79 3.99 -9.56 20.33
CA LYS A 79 5.27 -9.27 19.69
C LYS A 79 5.57 -7.77 19.67
N LYS A 80 6.86 -7.46 19.68
CA LYS A 80 7.37 -6.10 19.54
C LYS A 80 7.13 -5.58 18.12
N VAL A 81 6.56 -4.40 18.00
CA VAL A 81 6.29 -3.74 16.72
C VAL A 81 6.67 -2.27 16.80
N ALA A 82 7.29 -1.73 15.75
CA ALA A 82 7.63 -0.32 15.68
C ALA A 82 6.38 0.56 15.48
N ALA A 83 6.36 1.73 16.12
CA ALA A 83 5.32 2.73 15.92
C ALA A 83 5.23 3.19 14.46
N TYR A 84 6.33 3.15 13.72
CA TYR A 84 6.35 3.44 12.29
C TYR A 84 5.38 2.55 11.50
N PHE A 85 5.45 1.22 11.74
CA PHE A 85 4.51 0.29 11.10
C PHE A 85 3.06 0.61 11.45
N LEU A 86 2.78 0.89 12.73
CA LEU A 86 1.43 1.17 13.20
C LEU A 86 0.86 2.48 12.64
N SER A 87 1.72 3.45 12.33
CA SER A 87 1.31 4.76 11.82
C SER A 87 0.66 4.71 10.43
N CYS A 88 0.88 3.64 9.66
CA CYS A 88 0.36 3.51 8.29
C CYS A 88 -0.37 2.18 8.01
N ASN A 89 -0.69 1.38 9.04
CA ASN A 89 -1.32 0.07 8.85
C ASN A 89 -2.52 -0.22 9.76
N ARG A 90 -3.06 0.80 10.45
CA ARG A 90 -4.30 0.59 11.22
C ARG A 90 -5.48 0.29 10.31
N GLY A 91 -6.44 -0.46 10.82
CA GLY A 91 -7.67 -0.79 10.09
C GLY A 91 -7.52 -1.82 8.98
N LYS A 92 -6.32 -2.37 8.78
CA LYS A 92 -6.05 -3.40 7.77
C LYS A 92 -6.12 -4.81 8.36
N GLU A 93 -6.59 -5.74 7.57
CA GLU A 93 -6.36 -7.17 7.79
C GLU A 93 -5.01 -7.54 7.19
N ILE A 94 -4.16 -8.24 7.97
CA ILE A 94 -2.81 -8.59 7.54
C ILE A 94 -2.75 -10.09 7.31
N VAL A 95 -2.31 -10.47 6.11
CA VAL A 95 -2.07 -11.86 5.72
C VAL A 95 -0.64 -12.02 5.24
N ASN A 96 -0.04 -13.19 5.51
CA ASN A 96 1.33 -13.46 5.10
C ASN A 96 1.34 -14.45 3.92
N PHE A 97 1.93 -14.03 2.80
CA PHE A 97 2.14 -14.87 1.63
C PHE A 97 3.55 -14.68 1.05
N ASP A 98 4.17 -15.78 0.65
CA ASP A 98 5.32 -15.75 -0.25
C ASP A 98 4.83 -15.61 -1.69
N LEU A 99 4.91 -14.40 -2.25
CA LEU A 99 4.44 -14.10 -3.61
C LEU A 99 5.04 -15.01 -4.70
N LYS A 100 6.19 -15.64 -4.44
CA LYS A 100 6.82 -16.56 -5.41
C LYS A 100 6.27 -17.99 -5.29
N ARG A 101 5.89 -18.41 -4.11
CA ARG A 101 5.44 -19.78 -3.83
C ARG A 101 3.93 -19.91 -3.81
N GLU A 102 3.25 -18.84 -3.40
CA GLU A 102 1.82 -18.80 -3.15
C GLU A 102 1.11 -17.80 -4.11
N ALA A 103 1.67 -17.66 -5.33
CA ALA A 103 1.15 -16.73 -6.34
C ALA A 103 -0.33 -16.96 -6.69
N GLN A 104 -0.79 -18.22 -6.67
CA GLN A 104 -2.19 -18.55 -6.97
C GLN A 104 -3.15 -18.06 -5.89
N ASP A 105 -2.79 -18.19 -4.60
CA ASP A 105 -3.61 -17.72 -3.49
C ASP A 105 -3.72 -16.19 -3.48
N VAL A 106 -2.59 -15.50 -3.75
CA VAL A 106 -2.57 -14.04 -3.89
C VAL A 106 -3.39 -13.59 -5.08
N ARG A 107 -3.31 -14.31 -6.22
CA ARG A 107 -4.12 -14.02 -7.39
C ARG A 107 -5.60 -14.18 -7.11
N ALA A 108 -6.00 -15.24 -6.40
CA ALA A 108 -7.39 -15.44 -5.98
C ALA A 108 -7.94 -14.29 -5.11
N LEU A 109 -7.10 -13.74 -4.21
CA LEU A 109 -7.46 -12.53 -3.45
C LEU A 109 -7.64 -11.32 -4.37
N ILE A 110 -6.72 -11.10 -5.31
CA ILE A 110 -6.78 -9.99 -6.26
C ILE A 110 -8.03 -10.05 -7.14
N GLU A 111 -8.46 -11.24 -7.54
CA GLU A 111 -9.69 -11.44 -8.33
C GLU A 111 -10.96 -11.01 -7.60
N THR A 112 -10.94 -10.92 -6.27
CA THR A 112 -12.04 -10.41 -5.45
C THR A 112 -11.94 -8.92 -5.14
N ALA A 113 -10.85 -8.25 -5.52
CA ALA A 113 -10.58 -6.87 -5.18
C ALA A 113 -11.16 -5.87 -6.18
N ASP A 114 -11.49 -4.68 -5.70
CA ASP A 114 -11.76 -3.51 -6.53
C ASP A 114 -10.49 -2.77 -6.90
N VAL A 115 -9.53 -2.75 -5.98
CA VAL A 115 -8.26 -2.03 -6.11
C VAL A 115 -7.10 -2.90 -5.64
N VAL A 116 -5.99 -2.83 -6.38
CA VAL A 116 -4.68 -3.35 -5.96
C VAL A 116 -3.72 -2.19 -5.86
N VAL A 117 -2.96 -2.13 -4.76
CA VAL A 117 -1.90 -1.14 -4.55
C VAL A 117 -0.57 -1.86 -4.40
N GLU A 118 0.41 -1.46 -5.20
CA GLU A 118 1.76 -2.05 -5.18
C GLU A 118 2.84 -0.96 -5.27
N ASN A 119 4.05 -1.26 -4.80
CA ASN A 119 5.21 -0.37 -4.94
C ASN A 119 6.50 -1.15 -5.25
N PHE A 120 6.38 -2.16 -6.09
CA PHE A 120 7.52 -2.89 -6.64
C PHE A 120 8.17 -2.10 -7.79
N ARG A 121 9.27 -2.62 -8.31
CA ARG A 121 9.79 -2.13 -9.60
C ARG A 121 8.77 -2.41 -10.69
N PRO A 122 8.59 -1.51 -11.68
CA PRO A 122 7.60 -1.66 -12.73
C PRO A 122 7.62 -3.06 -13.38
N GLY A 123 6.43 -3.64 -13.57
CA GLY A 123 6.24 -4.97 -14.16
C GLY A 123 6.59 -6.15 -13.25
N THR A 124 6.97 -5.91 -11.99
CA THR A 124 7.32 -7.02 -11.07
C THR A 124 6.10 -7.79 -10.63
N LEU A 125 5.00 -7.10 -10.32
CA LEU A 125 3.77 -7.75 -9.88
C LEU A 125 3.21 -8.68 -10.97
N GLU A 126 3.10 -8.20 -12.21
CA GLU A 126 2.62 -8.99 -13.34
C GLU A 126 3.55 -10.15 -13.69
N ARG A 127 4.85 -9.99 -13.51
CA ARG A 127 5.81 -11.09 -13.71
C ARG A 127 5.63 -12.21 -12.68
N LEU A 128 5.24 -11.88 -11.45
CA LEU A 128 5.04 -12.85 -10.36
C LEU A 128 3.66 -13.52 -10.45
N LEU A 129 2.63 -12.75 -10.74
CA LEU A 129 1.23 -13.20 -10.64
C LEU A 129 0.55 -13.42 -12.01
N GLY A 130 1.23 -13.06 -13.11
CA GLY A 130 0.61 -12.99 -14.43
C GLY A 130 -0.22 -11.72 -14.62
N PRO A 131 -0.91 -11.58 -15.78
CA PRO A 131 -1.76 -10.43 -16.06
C PRO A 131 -2.86 -10.28 -15.01
N LEU A 132 -3.03 -9.07 -14.48
CA LEU A 132 -4.10 -8.79 -13.52
C LEU A 132 -5.47 -8.67 -14.21
N PRO A 133 -6.58 -8.94 -13.49
CA PRO A 133 -7.92 -8.80 -14.03
C PRO A 133 -8.17 -7.38 -14.56
N SER A 134 -8.86 -7.27 -15.69
CA SER A 134 -9.13 -5.97 -16.34
C SER A 134 -10.13 -5.10 -15.59
N ASN A 135 -10.93 -5.70 -14.70
CA ASN A 135 -11.91 -5.02 -13.87
C ASN A 135 -11.35 -4.49 -12.53
N VAL A 136 -10.07 -4.70 -12.26
CA VAL A 136 -9.41 -4.26 -11.02
C VAL A 136 -8.61 -2.99 -11.28
N ILE A 137 -8.80 -1.97 -10.46
CA ILE A 137 -7.99 -0.75 -10.48
C ILE A 137 -6.60 -1.11 -9.93
N LEU A 138 -5.56 -0.85 -10.72
CA LEU A 138 -4.18 -1.03 -10.28
C LEU A 138 -3.54 0.33 -10.01
N CYS A 139 -3.06 0.54 -8.78
CA CYS A 139 -2.26 1.69 -8.39
C CYS A 139 -0.81 1.23 -8.15
N SER A 140 0.08 1.60 -9.07
CA SER A 140 1.52 1.32 -8.99
C SER A 140 2.27 2.57 -8.56
N ILE A 141 3.10 2.45 -7.53
CA ILE A 141 3.91 3.54 -7.00
C ILE A 141 5.38 3.17 -7.18
N SER A 142 6.13 4.01 -7.89
CA SER A 142 7.55 3.78 -8.10
C SER A 142 8.34 5.09 -8.03
N ALA A 143 9.66 5.02 -7.87
CA ALA A 143 10.49 6.21 -7.68
C ALA A 143 10.50 7.16 -8.90
N TYR A 144 10.34 6.62 -10.12
CA TYR A 144 10.47 7.37 -11.37
C TYR A 144 9.40 7.03 -12.41
N GLY A 145 8.31 6.38 -12.01
CA GLY A 145 7.24 5.97 -12.91
C GLY A 145 7.58 4.73 -13.75
N ALA A 146 6.59 4.24 -14.50
CA ALA A 146 6.71 3.07 -15.34
C ALA A 146 7.41 3.35 -16.69
N THR A 147 7.60 4.61 -17.03
CA THR A 147 8.20 5.06 -18.31
C THR A 147 9.44 5.91 -18.10
N GLY A 148 10.17 6.17 -19.17
CA GLY A 148 11.36 7.01 -19.12
C GLY A 148 12.65 6.26 -18.78
N PRO A 149 13.81 6.98 -18.85
CA PRO A 149 15.14 6.36 -18.77
C PRO A 149 15.49 5.84 -17.38
N ARG A 150 14.79 6.27 -16.35
CA ARG A 150 15.07 5.92 -14.93
C ARG A 150 14.07 4.94 -14.32
N ARG A 151 13.12 4.42 -15.09
CA ARG A 151 12.04 3.55 -14.61
C ARG A 151 12.51 2.36 -13.77
N ASP A 152 13.72 1.88 -14.03
CA ASP A 152 14.29 0.70 -13.35
C ASP A 152 15.17 1.08 -12.14
N GLU A 153 15.35 2.40 -11.88
CA GLU A 153 16.13 2.86 -10.73
C GLU A 153 15.28 2.75 -9.45
N PRO A 154 15.84 2.24 -8.35
CA PRO A 154 15.19 2.29 -7.05
C PRO A 154 15.32 3.70 -6.46
N GLY A 155 14.38 4.06 -5.60
CA GLY A 155 14.47 5.31 -4.82
C GLY A 155 13.75 5.18 -3.49
N TYR A 156 14.43 5.58 -2.42
CA TYR A 156 13.82 5.87 -1.14
C TYR A 156 13.56 7.36 -1.02
N ASP A 157 12.65 7.73 -0.14
CA ASP A 157 12.22 9.11 0.11
C ASP A 157 13.38 10.11 0.17
N VAL A 158 14.42 9.83 0.97
CA VAL A 158 15.56 10.74 1.14
C VAL A 158 16.31 11.01 -0.15
N ALA A 159 16.46 10.00 -1.01
CA ALA A 159 17.11 10.16 -2.31
C ALA A 159 16.24 11.00 -3.26
N LEU A 160 14.93 10.84 -3.20
CA LEU A 160 13.98 11.63 -3.98
C LEU A 160 13.88 13.06 -3.45
N GLN A 161 13.94 13.30 -2.14
CA GLN A 161 14.04 14.65 -1.57
C GLN A 161 15.28 15.39 -2.09
N ALA A 162 16.42 14.70 -2.18
CA ALA A 162 17.65 15.31 -2.72
C ALA A 162 17.50 15.62 -4.22
N ARG A 163 16.97 14.69 -4.98
CA ARG A 163 16.83 14.80 -6.46
C ARG A 163 15.77 15.80 -6.90
N SER A 164 14.69 15.94 -6.17
CA SER A 164 13.63 16.91 -6.45
C SER A 164 14.03 18.36 -6.16
N GLY A 165 15.17 18.55 -5.47
CA GLY A 165 15.62 19.88 -5.06
C GLY A 165 14.98 20.41 -3.78
N ILE A 166 14.04 19.68 -3.16
CA ILE A 166 13.34 20.14 -1.95
C ILE A 166 14.31 20.38 -0.79
N MET A 167 15.40 19.60 -0.72
CA MET A 167 16.44 19.84 0.28
C MET A 167 17.15 21.19 0.11
N GLY A 168 17.26 21.68 -1.13
CA GLY A 168 17.92 22.97 -1.42
C GLY A 168 17.10 24.18 -1.04
N ILE A 169 15.78 24.03 -0.88
CA ILE A 169 14.86 25.09 -0.46
C ILE A 169 14.39 24.91 0.98
N THR A 170 14.93 23.91 1.69
CA THR A 170 14.58 23.60 3.08
C THR A 170 15.73 24.02 4.00
N GLY A 171 15.41 24.70 5.10
CA GLY A 171 16.40 25.20 6.06
C GLY A 171 16.63 26.71 5.95
N GLU A 172 17.73 27.19 6.57
CA GLU A 172 18.07 28.60 6.59
C GLU A 172 18.81 29.02 5.32
N ALA A 173 18.62 30.28 4.90
CA ALA A 173 19.29 30.82 3.72
C ALA A 173 20.84 30.75 3.88
N GLY A 174 21.51 30.20 2.86
CA GLY A 174 22.96 30.04 2.85
C GLY A 174 23.50 28.84 3.64
N ALA A 175 22.62 28.07 4.30
CA ALA A 175 23.01 26.84 4.98
C ALA A 175 23.14 25.65 4.00
N ALA A 176 23.72 24.54 4.46
CA ALA A 176 23.75 23.29 3.70
C ALA A 176 22.32 22.73 3.49
N PRO A 177 22.04 22.08 2.34
CA PRO A 177 20.75 21.45 2.10
C PRO A 177 20.39 20.44 3.20
N VAL A 178 19.15 20.49 3.68
CA VAL A 178 18.64 19.58 4.71
C VAL A 178 17.38 18.85 4.27
N LYS A 179 17.25 17.59 4.67
CA LYS A 179 16.02 16.85 4.41
C LYS A 179 14.87 17.37 5.26
N VAL A 180 13.65 17.24 4.78
CA VAL A 180 12.43 17.39 5.59
C VAL A 180 12.44 16.35 6.72
N GLY A 181 11.94 16.72 7.89
CA GLY A 181 11.99 15.88 9.10
C GLY A 181 11.25 14.54 9.01
N VAL A 182 10.34 14.39 8.03
CA VAL A 182 9.60 13.18 7.74
C VAL A 182 9.90 12.68 6.33
N ALA A 183 9.46 11.47 5.98
CA ALA A 183 9.52 10.93 4.62
C ALA A 183 8.46 11.65 3.74
N TRP A 184 8.78 12.88 3.37
CA TRP A 184 7.86 13.85 2.78
C TRP A 184 7.35 13.43 1.40
N ILE A 185 8.24 12.89 0.57
CA ILE A 185 7.87 12.41 -0.77
C ILE A 185 6.92 11.21 -0.65
N ASP A 186 7.20 10.27 0.24
CA ASP A 186 6.33 9.13 0.48
C ASP A 186 4.93 9.57 0.97
N VAL A 187 4.86 10.53 1.91
CA VAL A 187 3.58 11.04 2.43
C VAL A 187 2.77 11.71 1.32
N ILE A 188 3.38 12.60 0.53
CA ILE A 188 2.69 13.27 -0.58
C ILE A 188 2.24 12.24 -1.63
N THR A 189 3.10 11.29 -1.96
CA THR A 189 2.76 10.23 -2.92
C THR A 189 1.59 9.39 -2.40
N GLY A 190 1.57 9.03 -1.11
CA GLY A 190 0.46 8.32 -0.50
C GLY A 190 -0.86 9.10 -0.54
N LEU A 191 -0.83 10.43 -0.28
CA LEU A 191 -1.98 11.30 -0.41
C LEU A 191 -2.50 11.35 -1.87
N ASN A 192 -1.60 11.49 -2.84
CA ASN A 192 -1.97 11.49 -4.25
C ASN A 192 -2.49 10.12 -4.71
N ALA A 193 -1.92 9.03 -4.20
CA ALA A 193 -2.43 7.68 -4.46
C ALA A 193 -3.85 7.50 -3.96
N GLY A 194 -4.14 7.93 -2.73
CA GLY A 194 -5.50 7.92 -2.19
C GLY A 194 -6.48 8.71 -3.07
N ASN A 195 -6.11 9.94 -3.45
CA ASN A 195 -6.94 10.77 -4.34
C ASN A 195 -7.16 10.12 -5.72
N ALA A 196 -6.11 9.57 -6.32
CA ALA A 196 -6.20 8.92 -7.63
C ALA A 196 -7.06 7.65 -7.58
N ILE A 197 -6.95 6.86 -6.50
CA ILE A 197 -7.80 5.67 -6.28
C ILE A 197 -9.27 6.08 -6.13
N LEU A 198 -9.58 7.12 -5.36
CA LEU A 198 -10.96 7.63 -5.23
C LEU A 198 -11.51 8.10 -6.58
N ALA A 199 -10.71 8.81 -7.37
CA ALA A 199 -11.10 9.24 -8.72
C ALA A 199 -11.34 8.04 -9.65
N ALA A 200 -10.48 7.01 -9.58
CA ALA A 200 -10.62 5.79 -10.37
C ALA A 200 -11.84 4.95 -9.96
N LEU A 201 -12.16 4.88 -8.67
CA LEU A 201 -13.39 4.24 -8.17
C LEU A 201 -14.63 4.97 -8.68
N PHE A 202 -14.63 6.30 -8.62
CA PHE A 202 -15.72 7.11 -9.17
C PHE A 202 -15.87 6.93 -10.68
N HIS A 203 -14.76 6.86 -11.42
CA HIS A 203 -14.78 6.58 -12.86
C HIS A 203 -15.38 5.19 -13.13
N LYS A 204 -14.91 4.17 -12.43
CA LYS A 204 -15.40 2.79 -12.56
C LYS A 204 -16.89 2.67 -12.26
N GLU A 205 -17.38 3.38 -11.25
CA GLU A 205 -18.81 3.44 -10.93
C GLU A 205 -19.64 4.05 -12.08
N LYS A 206 -19.09 5.05 -12.77
CA LYS A 206 -19.78 5.75 -13.88
C LYS A 206 -19.72 4.98 -15.20
N THR A 207 -18.63 4.29 -15.50
CA THR A 207 -18.33 3.73 -16.83
C THR A 207 -18.27 2.22 -16.85
N GLY A 208 -18.08 1.57 -15.69
CA GLY A 208 -17.75 0.16 -15.59
C GLY A 208 -16.28 -0.16 -15.88
N GLU A 209 -15.46 0.82 -16.25
CA GLU A 209 -14.07 0.63 -16.66
C GLU A 209 -13.09 0.88 -15.51
N ALA A 210 -12.20 -0.09 -15.25
CA ALA A 210 -11.13 0.07 -14.29
C ALA A 210 -9.92 0.79 -14.93
N MET A 211 -9.17 1.51 -14.12
CA MET A 211 -8.00 2.29 -14.55
C MET A 211 -6.70 1.73 -13.99
N ARG A 212 -5.61 2.00 -14.70
CA ARG A 212 -4.24 1.85 -14.20
C ARG A 212 -3.72 3.22 -13.82
N ILE A 213 -3.21 3.33 -12.58
CA ILE A 213 -2.65 4.53 -11.98
C ILE A 213 -1.15 4.30 -11.85
N ASP A 214 -0.34 5.17 -12.41
CA ASP A 214 1.13 5.16 -12.29
C ASP A 214 1.57 6.45 -11.59
N LEU A 215 2.17 6.31 -10.43
CA LEU A 215 2.63 7.40 -9.58
C LEU A 215 4.13 7.35 -9.34
N SER A 216 4.76 8.52 -9.41
CA SER A 216 6.20 8.70 -9.15
C SER A 216 6.49 9.99 -8.39
#